data_5010deecbf8cb977837ffb2c0c2d7c57
#
_entry.id   5010deecbf8cb977837ffb2c0c2d7c57
#
_cell.length_a   1.000
_cell.length_b   1.000
_cell.length_c   1.000
_cell.angle_alpha   90.00
_cell.angle_beta   90.00
_cell.angle_gamma   90.00
#
_symmetry.space_group_name_H-M   'P 1'
#
loop_
_entity.id
_entity.type
_entity.pdbx_description
1 polymer ?
#
loop_
_entity_poly.entity_id
_entity_poly.type
_entity_poly.pdbx_seq_one_letter_code
_entity_poly.pdbx_strand_id
1 'polypeptide(L)'
;MSYNYINKMQYQDLMNVSLLSLGAKLSAEDTTRLSSYRTKWNFYEGYHWQDIPDTGKTEVTKNYCRAFVNKFVNFELGKGFSIKMKPEVEEHILPFLNEVWNDNNKLNFCQLFGQAKSVTGDVWVQVAFESKYTNEGALNPNFYDPFDEYEKGRIRVIVVPPNICFPEYDDGYDKDRMKKFTVMYPIRLNPNEPSKTKTIMYKQVWTNEYVEIYKGTELTGRYKNKYGVIPFFHCKNLELTGRNFGLSDLEDLIPLNMELNLKSSDISEIIEYHSAPVTVVYGARIGQLEKGANKVWGGLPKDAKVENLSLNSDLQASKDYITSVKMAMHEIGGVPEGALGKDQAISNTSGVALQLTMLPLIERIEQKRAITSRCLQLINKLIIKIGLVEGLIDSDLSKWKNGDRYAKDLYQNEIIFEDNLPKDKMVEVQTLQLEMKLGLADREEAMKRLGKQDIQQRLKEIDEDRESHPEIYGLERDEETGELVASGKAKNLMNREVGENKAGNDAQVNAGYTNSPIKQQETNS
;
A
#
# COMPACT_ATOMS: atom_id res chain seq x y z
N MET A 1 -1.96 -29.55 8.67
CA MET A 1 -0.74 -29.26 7.90
C MET A 1 0.09 -28.24 8.64
N SER A 2 1.37 -28.48 8.85
CA SER A 2 2.23 -27.62 9.66
C SER A 2 2.62 -26.35 8.88
N TYR A 3 1.90 -25.26 9.09
CA TYR A 3 2.19 -23.93 8.53
C TYR A 3 3.44 -23.26 9.14
N ASN A 4 4.06 -23.88 10.15
CA ASN A 4 5.17 -23.30 10.90
C ASN A 4 6.48 -23.11 10.13
N TYR A 5 6.59 -23.56 8.88
CA TYR A 5 7.84 -23.47 8.14
C TYR A 5 8.02 -22.13 7.39
N ILE A 6 6.94 -21.51 6.91
CA ILE A 6 7.04 -20.23 6.16
C ILE A 6 7.39 -19.08 7.10
N ASN A 7 6.91 -19.09 8.34
CA ASN A 7 7.17 -18.02 9.32
C ASN A 7 8.60 -18.03 9.90
N LYS A 8 9.42 -19.07 9.65
CA LYS A 8 10.78 -19.18 10.20
C LYS A 8 11.89 -18.79 9.24
N MET A 9 11.58 -18.63 7.95
CA MET A 9 12.56 -18.15 6.98
C MET A 9 12.38 -16.65 6.80
N GLN A 10 13.42 -15.88 7.07
CA GLN A 10 13.44 -14.47 6.68
C GLN A 10 13.34 -14.40 5.15
N TYR A 11 12.63 -13.41 4.62
CA TYR A 11 12.41 -13.24 3.18
C TYR A 11 13.72 -13.22 2.39
N GLN A 12 14.77 -12.65 2.96
CA GLN A 12 16.13 -12.64 2.41
C GLN A 12 16.73 -14.03 2.23
N ASP A 13 16.51 -14.96 3.17
CA ASP A 13 16.99 -16.33 3.03
C ASP A 13 16.34 -17.05 1.86
N LEU A 14 15.05 -16.78 1.61
CA LEU A 14 14.32 -17.30 0.45
C LEU A 14 14.84 -16.72 -0.87
N MET A 15 15.30 -15.48 -0.85
CA MET A 15 15.84 -14.78 -2.04
C MET A 15 17.26 -15.22 -2.37
N ASN A 16 18.05 -15.57 -1.36
CA ASN A 16 19.46 -15.92 -1.52
C ASN A 16 19.69 -17.39 -1.89
N VAL A 17 18.72 -18.27 -1.65
CA VAL A 17 18.85 -19.68 -2.04
C VAL A 17 18.40 -19.87 -3.48
N SER A 18 19.33 -20.27 -4.36
CA SER A 18 18.97 -20.64 -5.73
C SER A 18 18.16 -21.94 -5.73
N LEU A 19 16.89 -21.87 -6.10
CA LEU A 19 16.03 -23.04 -6.27
C LEU A 19 16.63 -24.04 -7.29
N LEU A 20 17.34 -23.52 -8.28
CA LEU A 20 18.04 -24.34 -9.30
C LEU A 20 19.12 -25.22 -8.67
N SER A 21 19.88 -24.71 -7.69
CA SER A 21 20.92 -25.49 -6.99
C SER A 21 20.35 -26.66 -6.18
N LEU A 22 19.08 -26.59 -5.82
CA LEU A 22 18.33 -27.65 -5.13
C LEU A 22 17.56 -28.57 -6.08
N GLY A 23 17.79 -28.48 -7.40
CA GLY A 23 17.21 -29.34 -8.41
C GLY A 23 15.81 -28.95 -8.89
N ALA A 24 15.37 -27.71 -8.65
CA ALA A 24 14.13 -27.22 -9.25
C ALA A 24 14.28 -27.09 -10.77
N LYS A 25 13.28 -27.59 -11.51
CA LYS A 25 13.17 -27.34 -12.95
C LYS A 25 12.29 -26.09 -13.13
N LEU A 26 12.93 -24.97 -13.46
CA LEU A 26 12.26 -23.69 -13.71
C LEU A 26 12.18 -23.42 -15.21
N SER A 27 11.09 -22.78 -15.64
CA SER A 27 11.00 -22.23 -16.98
C SER A 27 11.94 -21.02 -17.17
N ALA A 28 12.23 -20.64 -18.41
CA ALA A 28 13.00 -19.42 -18.69
C ALA A 28 12.25 -18.17 -18.17
N GLU A 29 10.91 -18.14 -18.30
CA GLU A 29 10.07 -17.07 -17.77
C GLU A 29 10.21 -16.96 -16.24
N ASP A 30 10.12 -18.09 -15.51
CA ASP A 30 10.28 -18.10 -14.05
C ASP A 30 11.68 -17.66 -13.62
N THR A 31 12.72 -18.09 -14.30
CA THR A 31 14.10 -17.71 -13.99
C THR A 31 14.28 -16.19 -14.13
N THR A 32 13.78 -15.59 -15.21
CA THR A 32 13.82 -14.16 -15.45
C THR A 32 13.01 -13.40 -14.40
N ARG A 33 11.80 -13.90 -14.10
CA ARG A 33 10.91 -13.32 -13.08
C ARG A 33 11.55 -13.29 -11.70
N LEU A 34 12.14 -14.39 -11.25
CA LEU A 34 12.80 -14.49 -9.96
C LEU A 34 14.02 -13.56 -9.85
N SER A 35 14.82 -13.45 -10.91
CA SER A 35 15.93 -12.50 -10.98
C SER A 35 15.43 -11.05 -10.84
N SER A 36 14.37 -10.70 -11.58
CA SER A 36 13.73 -9.39 -11.50
C SER A 36 13.20 -9.08 -10.08
N TYR A 37 12.55 -10.04 -9.43
CA TYR A 37 12.06 -9.87 -8.05
C TYR A 37 13.21 -9.61 -7.07
N ARG A 38 14.33 -10.35 -7.21
CA ARG A 38 15.52 -10.15 -6.38
C ARG A 38 16.04 -8.72 -6.52
N THR A 39 16.25 -8.24 -7.76
CA THR A 39 16.72 -6.88 -7.99
C THR A 39 15.79 -5.83 -7.38
N LYS A 40 14.47 -5.98 -7.55
CA LYS A 40 13.47 -5.06 -7.00
C LYS A 40 13.50 -5.02 -5.47
N TRP A 41 13.61 -6.19 -4.82
CA TRP A 41 13.76 -6.26 -3.37
C TRP A 41 15.06 -5.63 -2.88
N ASN A 42 16.17 -5.88 -3.55
CA ASN A 42 17.44 -5.25 -3.22
C ASN A 42 17.33 -3.72 -3.25
N PHE A 43 16.69 -3.17 -4.28
CA PHE A 43 16.45 -1.72 -4.35
C PHE A 43 15.50 -1.22 -3.26
N TYR A 44 14.44 -1.94 -2.96
CA TYR A 44 13.55 -1.57 -1.85
C TYR A 44 14.27 -1.59 -0.50
N GLU A 45 15.12 -2.60 -0.25
CA GLU A 45 15.86 -2.75 1.00
C GLU A 45 17.07 -1.81 1.14
N GLY A 46 17.51 -1.20 0.04
CA GLY A 46 18.65 -0.26 0.01
C GLY A 46 19.97 -0.90 -0.42
N TYR A 47 19.95 -2.15 -0.86
CA TYR A 47 21.14 -2.85 -1.38
C TYR A 47 21.36 -2.55 -2.86
N HIS A 48 21.57 -1.28 -3.21
CA HIS A 48 21.61 -0.82 -4.60
C HIS A 48 22.90 -1.22 -5.33
N TRP A 49 23.98 -1.52 -4.60
CA TRP A 49 25.32 -1.74 -5.14
C TRP A 49 25.72 -3.21 -5.28
N GLN A 50 24.89 -4.15 -4.80
CA GLN A 50 25.25 -5.58 -4.72
C GLN A 50 25.60 -6.22 -6.07
N ASP A 51 24.92 -5.82 -7.16
CA ASP A 51 25.10 -6.41 -8.48
C ASP A 51 26.03 -5.55 -9.37
N ILE A 52 26.71 -4.53 -8.81
CA ILE A 52 27.62 -3.63 -9.49
C ILE A 52 29.04 -3.97 -9.08
N PRO A 53 30.00 -4.09 -10.02
CA PRO A 53 31.39 -4.29 -9.68
C PRO A 53 31.88 -3.15 -8.79
N ASP A 54 32.67 -3.50 -7.78
CA ASP A 54 33.32 -2.52 -6.90
C ASP A 54 34.20 -1.58 -7.76
N THR A 55 33.82 -0.33 -7.80
CA THR A 55 34.55 0.72 -8.56
C THR A 55 35.61 1.41 -7.69
N GLY A 56 35.72 1.05 -6.41
CA GLY A 56 36.55 1.72 -5.42
C GLY A 56 36.07 3.12 -5.04
N LYS A 57 34.84 3.49 -5.47
CA LYS A 57 34.23 4.78 -5.20
C LYS A 57 33.37 4.75 -3.94
N THR A 58 33.14 5.92 -3.36
CA THR A 58 32.20 6.08 -2.24
C THR A 58 30.78 5.75 -2.70
N GLU A 59 30.16 4.72 -2.09
CA GLU A 59 28.80 4.29 -2.40
C GLU A 59 27.77 5.14 -1.64
N VAL A 60 27.17 6.10 -2.34
CA VAL A 60 26.09 6.92 -1.78
C VAL A 60 24.74 6.31 -2.15
N THR A 61 23.95 5.89 -1.16
CA THR A 61 22.63 5.32 -1.36
C THR A 61 21.54 6.30 -0.92
N LYS A 62 20.70 6.72 -1.87
CA LYS A 62 19.46 7.47 -1.64
C LYS A 62 18.29 6.58 -2.02
N ASN A 63 17.61 5.99 -1.04
CA ASN A 63 16.56 4.99 -1.29
C ASN A 63 15.19 5.65 -1.53
N TYR A 64 15.00 6.20 -2.73
CA TYR A 64 13.70 6.69 -3.17
C TYR A 64 12.73 5.55 -3.48
N CYS A 65 13.21 4.39 -3.93
CA CYS A 65 12.37 3.22 -4.20
C CYS A 65 11.53 2.84 -2.99
N ARG A 66 12.13 2.78 -1.79
CA ARG A 66 11.39 2.52 -0.55
C ARG A 66 10.38 3.62 -0.23
N ALA A 67 10.76 4.88 -0.42
CA ALA A 67 9.90 6.02 -0.11
C ALA A 67 8.63 6.01 -0.98
N PHE A 68 8.77 5.73 -2.28
CA PHE A 68 7.65 5.64 -3.22
C PHE A 68 6.74 4.45 -2.90
N VAL A 69 7.31 3.25 -2.72
CA VAL A 69 6.52 2.06 -2.35
C VAL A 69 5.71 2.29 -1.09
N ASN A 70 6.34 2.81 -0.03
CA ASN A 70 5.64 3.09 1.22
C ASN A 70 4.50 4.10 1.01
N LYS A 71 4.69 5.08 0.14
CA LYS A 71 3.64 6.05 -0.17
C LYS A 71 2.49 5.39 -0.92
N PHE A 72 2.75 4.58 -1.94
CA PHE A 72 1.73 3.84 -2.67
C PHE A 72 0.93 2.91 -1.74
N VAL A 73 1.61 2.13 -0.91
CA VAL A 73 0.95 1.20 0.02
C VAL A 73 0.06 1.95 1.01
N ASN A 74 0.56 3.05 1.57
CA ASN A 74 -0.21 3.86 2.53
C ASN A 74 -1.43 4.51 1.88
N PHE A 75 -1.34 4.99 0.64
CA PHE A 75 -2.47 5.57 -0.08
C PHE A 75 -3.47 4.53 -0.57
N GLU A 76 -3.02 3.33 -0.92
CA GLU A 76 -3.90 2.26 -1.37
C GLU A 76 -4.63 1.58 -0.22
N LEU A 77 -3.89 1.17 0.83
CA LEU A 77 -4.35 0.24 1.87
C LEU A 77 -4.06 0.68 3.31
N GLY A 78 -3.48 1.87 3.51
CA GLY A 78 -3.03 2.32 4.83
C GLY A 78 -4.12 2.37 5.91
N LYS A 79 -5.37 2.62 5.51
CA LYS A 79 -6.54 2.57 6.39
C LYS A 79 -7.28 1.23 6.36
N GLY A 80 -6.77 0.26 5.60
CA GLY A 80 -7.46 -1.01 5.36
C GLY A 80 -8.62 -0.88 4.38
N PHE A 81 -9.61 -1.72 4.56
CA PHE A 81 -10.83 -1.76 3.75
C PHE A 81 -12.03 -2.17 4.61
N SER A 82 -13.23 -1.84 4.18
CA SER A 82 -14.48 -2.35 4.71
C SER A 82 -15.19 -3.23 3.68
N ILE A 83 -16.04 -4.12 4.17
CA ILE A 83 -16.79 -5.07 3.35
C ILE A 83 -18.26 -4.69 3.45
N LYS A 84 -18.91 -4.63 2.29
CA LYS A 84 -20.35 -4.44 2.19
C LYS A 84 -20.97 -5.63 1.49
N MET A 85 -22.09 -6.09 1.96
CA MET A 85 -22.85 -7.20 1.40
C MET A 85 -24.28 -6.77 1.13
N LYS A 86 -25.09 -7.63 0.50
CA LYS A 86 -26.53 -7.39 0.37
C LYS A 86 -27.18 -7.46 1.76
N PRO A 87 -28.16 -6.59 2.08
CA PRO A 87 -28.79 -6.52 3.40
C PRO A 87 -29.30 -7.88 3.90
N GLU A 88 -29.84 -8.71 3.01
CA GLU A 88 -30.42 -10.03 3.33
C GLU A 88 -29.37 -11.05 3.83
N VAL A 89 -28.09 -10.83 3.51
CA VAL A 89 -26.97 -11.74 3.82
C VAL A 89 -26.01 -11.11 4.81
N GLU A 90 -25.99 -9.79 4.86
CA GLU A 90 -25.03 -8.99 5.64
C GLU A 90 -25.07 -9.36 7.12
N GLU A 91 -26.28 -9.47 7.70
CA GLU A 91 -26.48 -9.77 9.12
C GLU A 91 -25.87 -11.12 9.55
N HIS A 92 -25.82 -12.10 8.64
CA HIS A 92 -25.35 -13.45 8.93
C HIS A 92 -23.88 -13.70 8.59
N ILE A 93 -23.37 -13.06 7.53
CA ILE A 93 -22.04 -13.38 6.97
C ILE A 93 -21.01 -12.31 7.31
N LEU A 94 -21.39 -11.02 7.35
CA LEU A 94 -20.45 -9.94 7.59
C LEU A 94 -19.75 -10.03 8.96
N PRO A 95 -20.43 -10.37 10.07
CA PRO A 95 -19.77 -10.56 11.36
C PRO A 95 -18.66 -11.62 11.30
N PHE A 96 -18.94 -12.78 10.68
CA PHE A 96 -17.96 -13.84 10.48
C PHE A 96 -16.76 -13.38 9.63
N LEU A 97 -16.99 -12.69 8.52
CA LEU A 97 -15.90 -12.15 7.70
C LEU A 97 -15.03 -11.16 8.49
N ASN A 98 -15.66 -10.29 9.26
CA ASN A 98 -14.95 -9.31 10.08
C ASN A 98 -14.12 -10.00 11.18
N GLU A 99 -14.64 -11.03 11.82
CA GLU A 99 -13.92 -11.86 12.79
C GLU A 99 -12.67 -12.48 12.16
N VAL A 100 -12.83 -13.18 11.01
CA VAL A 100 -11.70 -13.79 10.30
C VAL A 100 -10.65 -12.74 9.93
N TRP A 101 -11.04 -11.55 9.45
CA TRP A 101 -10.08 -10.51 9.12
C TRP A 101 -9.41 -9.89 10.35
N ASN A 102 -10.09 -9.79 11.49
CA ASN A 102 -9.52 -9.32 12.75
C ASN A 102 -8.49 -10.32 13.29
N ASP A 103 -8.81 -11.62 13.27
CA ASP A 103 -7.91 -12.71 13.69
C ASP A 103 -6.62 -12.75 12.85
N ASN A 104 -6.72 -12.36 11.60
CA ASN A 104 -5.57 -12.29 10.69
C ASN A 104 -4.87 -10.92 10.69
N ASN A 105 -5.18 -10.03 11.64
CA ASN A 105 -4.62 -8.68 11.71
C ASN A 105 -4.72 -7.94 10.37
N LYS A 106 -5.94 -7.58 9.99
CA LYS A 106 -6.28 -6.98 8.68
C LYS A 106 -5.32 -5.86 8.24
N LEU A 107 -4.94 -4.95 9.14
CA LEU A 107 -4.05 -3.84 8.80
C LEU A 107 -2.63 -4.31 8.47
N ASN A 108 -2.09 -5.25 9.25
CA ASN A 108 -0.78 -5.83 8.96
C ASN A 108 -0.79 -6.62 7.65
N PHE A 109 -1.87 -7.39 7.41
CA PHE A 109 -2.07 -8.04 6.12
C PHE A 109 -2.04 -7.03 4.96
N CYS A 110 -2.77 -5.92 5.07
CA CYS A 110 -2.80 -4.87 4.06
C CYS A 110 -1.40 -4.29 3.76
N GLN A 111 -0.58 -4.08 4.81
CA GLN A 111 0.79 -3.59 4.65
C GLN A 111 1.68 -4.60 3.91
N LEU A 112 1.69 -5.86 4.35
CA LEU A 112 2.50 -6.91 3.72
C LEU A 112 2.06 -7.20 2.29
N PHE A 113 0.75 -7.25 2.06
CA PHE A 113 0.14 -7.46 0.75
C PHE A 113 0.48 -6.32 -0.22
N GLY A 114 0.28 -5.08 0.21
CA GLY A 114 0.58 -3.90 -0.60
C GLY A 114 2.08 -3.78 -0.91
N GLN A 115 2.94 -4.04 0.10
CA GLN A 115 4.40 -4.03 -0.07
C GLN A 115 4.86 -5.07 -1.09
N ALA A 116 4.48 -6.33 -0.93
CA ALA A 116 4.87 -7.39 -1.86
C ALA A 116 4.41 -7.07 -3.28
N LYS A 117 3.15 -6.66 -3.45
CA LYS A 117 2.54 -6.29 -4.73
C LYS A 117 3.27 -5.11 -5.40
N SER A 118 3.53 -4.04 -4.66
CA SER A 118 4.18 -2.83 -5.16
C SER A 118 5.64 -3.09 -5.58
N VAL A 119 6.39 -3.87 -4.78
CA VAL A 119 7.80 -4.18 -5.04
C VAL A 119 7.96 -5.14 -6.21
N THR A 120 7.27 -6.28 -6.20
CA THR A 120 7.48 -7.32 -7.22
C THR A 120 6.61 -7.15 -8.47
N GLY A 121 5.48 -6.46 -8.35
CA GLY A 121 4.40 -6.42 -9.33
C GLY A 121 3.32 -7.45 -9.05
N ASP A 122 3.56 -8.40 -8.16
CA ASP A 122 2.71 -9.55 -7.89
C ASP A 122 2.63 -9.85 -6.40
N VAL A 123 1.49 -10.34 -5.94
CA VAL A 123 1.34 -10.93 -4.62
C VAL A 123 0.42 -12.14 -4.69
N TRP A 124 0.71 -13.14 -3.89
CA TRP A 124 -0.12 -14.32 -3.73
C TRP A 124 -0.71 -14.37 -2.33
N VAL A 125 -1.97 -14.75 -2.25
CA VAL A 125 -2.66 -14.92 -0.97
C VAL A 125 -3.19 -16.32 -0.89
N GLN A 126 -2.83 -17.02 0.17
CA GLN A 126 -3.38 -18.33 0.52
C GLN A 126 -4.46 -18.17 1.58
N VAL A 127 -5.61 -18.80 1.37
CA VAL A 127 -6.63 -18.95 2.40
C VAL A 127 -6.64 -20.41 2.85
N ALA A 128 -6.43 -20.65 4.13
CA ALA A 128 -6.29 -22.00 4.66
C ALA A 128 -7.03 -22.14 5.98
N PHE A 129 -7.60 -23.31 6.21
CA PHE A 129 -8.15 -23.68 7.50
C PHE A 129 -7.11 -24.43 8.33
N GLU A 130 -6.84 -23.90 9.53
CA GLU A 130 -5.98 -24.50 10.53
C GLU A 130 -6.89 -25.20 11.56
N SER A 131 -6.98 -26.53 11.47
CA SER A 131 -7.83 -27.32 12.35
C SER A 131 -7.22 -27.47 13.72
N LYS A 132 -8.04 -27.31 14.77
CA LYS A 132 -7.67 -27.57 16.16
C LYS A 132 -7.44 -29.05 16.44
N TYR A 133 -8.11 -29.92 15.67
CA TYR A 133 -8.04 -31.35 15.84
C TYR A 133 -7.40 -32.03 14.63
N THR A 134 -6.71 -33.14 14.86
CA THR A 134 -6.23 -34.04 13.81
C THR A 134 -7.41 -34.82 13.21
N ASN A 135 -7.15 -35.53 12.08
CA ASN A 135 -8.16 -36.41 11.49
C ASN A 135 -8.62 -37.56 12.42
N GLU A 136 -7.84 -37.85 13.45
CA GLU A 136 -8.11 -38.87 14.45
C GLU A 136 -8.84 -38.31 15.69
N GLY A 137 -9.17 -37.00 15.68
CA GLY A 137 -9.86 -36.32 16.78
C GLY A 137 -8.97 -35.90 17.95
N ALA A 138 -7.64 -36.12 17.87
CA ALA A 138 -6.69 -35.63 18.87
C ALA A 138 -6.39 -34.15 18.64
N LEU A 139 -5.97 -33.43 19.70
CA LEU A 139 -5.50 -32.05 19.56
C LEU A 139 -4.31 -31.98 18.59
N ASN A 140 -4.36 -31.03 17.68
CA ASN A 140 -3.29 -30.78 16.73
C ASN A 140 -2.12 -30.08 17.44
N PRO A 141 -0.95 -30.71 17.59
CA PRO A 141 0.18 -30.15 18.34
C PRO A 141 0.76 -28.87 17.69
N ASN A 142 0.39 -28.59 16.46
CA ASN A 142 0.82 -27.39 15.74
C ASN A 142 -0.22 -26.25 15.83
N PHE A 143 -1.40 -26.50 16.38
CA PHE A 143 -2.41 -25.47 16.58
C PHE A 143 -2.09 -24.71 17.86
N TYR A 144 -1.81 -23.41 17.71
CA TYR A 144 -1.50 -22.55 18.85
C TYR A 144 -2.73 -21.70 19.17
N ASP A 145 -3.37 -22.00 20.29
CA ASP A 145 -4.55 -21.31 20.83
C ASP A 145 -4.43 -21.26 22.35
N PRO A 146 -3.69 -20.29 22.91
CA PRO A 146 -3.40 -20.24 24.35
C PRO A 146 -4.61 -19.83 25.20
N PHE A 147 -5.64 -19.26 24.59
CA PHE A 147 -6.84 -18.78 25.29
C PHE A 147 -8.07 -19.64 25.05
N ASP A 148 -7.94 -20.72 24.25
CA ASP A 148 -9.02 -21.64 23.88
C ASP A 148 -10.22 -20.94 23.20
N GLU A 149 -9.90 -19.96 22.34
CA GLU A 149 -10.90 -19.12 21.68
C GLU A 149 -11.60 -19.82 20.52
N TYR A 150 -10.96 -20.85 19.93
CA TYR A 150 -11.46 -21.54 18.73
C TYR A 150 -11.99 -22.93 19.06
N GLU A 151 -13.25 -23.19 18.77
CA GLU A 151 -13.87 -24.51 19.00
C GLU A 151 -13.34 -25.57 18.03
N LYS A 152 -13.30 -25.28 16.72
CA LYS A 152 -12.93 -26.24 15.67
C LYS A 152 -11.59 -25.93 15.01
N GLY A 153 -11.18 -24.68 15.01
CA GLY A 153 -10.01 -24.16 14.32
C GLY A 153 -10.30 -22.78 13.74
N ARG A 154 -9.32 -22.25 13.00
CA ARG A 154 -9.40 -20.88 12.45
C ARG A 154 -9.04 -20.81 10.98
N ILE A 155 -9.54 -19.79 10.29
CA ILE A 155 -9.15 -19.48 8.92
C ILE A 155 -7.96 -18.52 8.92
N ARG A 156 -6.91 -18.92 8.21
CA ARG A 156 -5.70 -18.10 8.02
C ARG A 156 -5.69 -17.51 6.62
N VAL A 157 -5.44 -16.21 6.54
CA VAL A 157 -5.21 -15.48 5.28
C VAL A 157 -3.76 -15.06 5.25
N ILE A 158 -2.98 -15.69 4.38
CA ILE A 158 -1.51 -15.64 4.41
C ILE A 158 -1.00 -15.00 3.12
N VAL A 159 -0.22 -13.93 3.24
CA VAL A 159 0.54 -13.37 2.12
C VAL A 159 1.71 -14.30 1.82
N VAL A 160 1.72 -14.87 0.63
CA VAL A 160 2.74 -15.81 0.18
C VAL A 160 3.76 -15.07 -0.69
N PRO A 161 5.06 -15.18 -0.39
CA PRO A 161 6.09 -14.53 -1.19
C PRO A 161 6.05 -14.98 -2.66
N PRO A 162 6.00 -14.06 -3.65
CA PRO A 162 5.85 -14.41 -5.06
C PRO A 162 6.99 -15.25 -5.64
N ASN A 163 8.18 -15.17 -5.05
CA ASN A 163 9.37 -15.92 -5.48
C ASN A 163 9.30 -17.43 -5.21
N ILE A 164 8.36 -17.90 -4.39
CA ILE A 164 8.13 -19.34 -4.13
C ILE A 164 6.88 -19.87 -4.83
N CYS A 165 6.18 -19.04 -5.60
CA CYS A 165 4.90 -19.32 -6.23
C CYS A 165 5.07 -19.59 -7.73
N PHE A 166 4.57 -20.74 -8.18
CA PHE A 166 4.69 -21.20 -9.57
C PHE A 166 3.32 -21.68 -10.07
N PRO A 167 2.53 -20.75 -10.66
CA PRO A 167 1.24 -21.08 -11.24
C PRO A 167 1.40 -21.78 -12.60
N GLU A 168 0.56 -22.76 -12.89
CA GLU A 168 0.39 -23.35 -14.21
C GLU A 168 -1.07 -23.14 -14.64
N TYR A 169 -1.25 -22.45 -15.77
CA TYR A 169 -2.56 -22.13 -16.34
C TYR A 169 -2.97 -23.16 -17.39
N ASP A 170 -4.24 -23.21 -17.75
CA ASP A 170 -4.71 -23.96 -18.88
C ASP A 170 -4.07 -23.45 -20.19
N ASP A 171 -3.94 -24.34 -21.20
CA ASP A 171 -3.21 -24.06 -22.45
C ASP A 171 -3.88 -22.99 -23.36
N GLY A 172 -4.97 -22.37 -22.92
CA GLY A 172 -5.66 -21.29 -23.64
C GLY A 172 -5.02 -19.92 -23.46
N TYR A 173 -5.54 -18.94 -24.20
CA TYR A 173 -5.20 -17.52 -24.01
C TYR A 173 -5.81 -16.94 -22.73
N ASP A 174 -6.82 -17.61 -22.16
CA ASP A 174 -7.47 -17.25 -20.89
C ASP A 174 -6.62 -17.73 -19.72
N LYS A 175 -5.92 -16.79 -19.09
CA LYS A 175 -5.04 -17.04 -17.94
C LYS A 175 -5.75 -16.94 -16.58
N ASP A 176 -7.06 -16.78 -16.55
CA ASP A 176 -7.83 -16.77 -15.31
C ASP A 176 -8.04 -18.18 -14.74
N ARG A 177 -7.85 -19.22 -15.56
CA ARG A 177 -8.02 -20.60 -15.14
C ARG A 177 -6.68 -21.23 -14.77
N MET A 178 -6.40 -21.24 -13.48
CA MET A 178 -5.25 -21.93 -12.94
C MET A 178 -5.52 -23.44 -12.83
N LYS A 179 -4.72 -24.25 -13.52
CA LYS A 179 -4.79 -25.72 -13.54
C LYS A 179 -4.07 -26.34 -12.35
N LYS A 180 -2.92 -25.79 -12.03
CA LYS A 180 -2.05 -26.26 -10.97
C LYS A 180 -1.30 -25.10 -10.33
N PHE A 181 -1.05 -25.19 -9.04
CA PHE A 181 -0.25 -24.21 -8.32
C PHE A 181 0.81 -24.92 -7.49
N THR A 182 2.06 -24.54 -7.68
CA THR A 182 3.18 -25.11 -6.94
C THR A 182 3.80 -24.07 -6.04
N VAL A 183 3.96 -24.41 -4.77
CA VAL A 183 4.77 -23.66 -3.81
C VAL A 183 6.06 -24.42 -3.58
N MET A 184 7.21 -23.78 -3.80
CA MET A 184 8.53 -24.41 -3.60
C MET A 184 9.43 -23.48 -2.79
N TYR A 185 10.06 -24.04 -1.75
CA TYR A 185 11.06 -23.31 -0.95
C TYR A 185 12.03 -24.27 -0.26
N PRO A 186 13.24 -23.81 0.07
CA PRO A 186 14.22 -24.62 0.78
C PRO A 186 13.82 -24.80 2.24
N ILE A 187 14.03 -25.99 2.78
CA ILE A 187 13.94 -26.29 4.22
C ILE A 187 15.23 -26.93 4.72
N ARG A 188 15.60 -26.66 5.96
CA ARG A 188 16.72 -27.31 6.61
C ARG A 188 16.23 -28.51 7.41
N LEU A 189 16.76 -29.68 7.11
CA LEU A 189 16.58 -30.86 7.93
C LEU A 189 17.59 -30.82 9.08
N ASN A 190 17.18 -31.27 10.27
CA ASN A 190 17.99 -31.30 11.50
C ASN A 190 18.65 -29.94 11.84
N PRO A 191 17.87 -28.87 11.98
CA PRO A 191 18.42 -27.52 12.22
C PRO A 191 19.19 -27.41 13.53
N ASN A 192 18.95 -28.32 14.49
CA ASN A 192 19.60 -28.36 15.81
C ASN A 192 20.95 -29.12 15.81
N GLU A 193 21.30 -29.80 14.72
CA GLU A 193 22.54 -30.52 14.55
C GLU A 193 23.34 -29.97 13.36
N PRO A 194 24.20 -28.95 13.54
CA PRO A 194 24.90 -28.29 12.43
C PRO A 194 25.70 -29.23 11.53
N SER A 195 26.28 -30.30 12.07
CA SER A 195 27.02 -31.31 11.31
C SER A 195 26.17 -32.20 10.43
N LYS A 196 24.88 -32.29 10.68
CA LYS A 196 23.88 -33.10 9.90
C LYS A 196 22.85 -32.26 9.17
N THR A 197 22.96 -30.94 9.22
CA THR A 197 22.05 -30.04 8.56
C THR A 197 22.14 -30.20 7.06
N LYS A 198 21.06 -30.59 6.42
CA LYS A 198 20.91 -30.69 4.97
C LYS A 198 19.79 -29.80 4.51
N THR A 199 20.05 -28.95 3.53
CA THR A 199 19.00 -28.16 2.88
C THR A 199 18.38 -28.99 1.75
N ILE A 200 17.07 -29.13 1.75
CA ILE A 200 16.31 -29.80 0.72
C ILE A 200 15.17 -28.92 0.22
N MET A 201 14.65 -29.22 -0.96
CA MET A 201 13.47 -28.57 -1.52
C MET A 201 12.21 -29.11 -0.85
N TYR A 202 11.40 -28.23 -0.30
CA TYR A 202 10.01 -28.53 0.06
C TYR A 202 9.09 -28.03 -1.06
N LYS A 203 8.18 -28.88 -1.52
CA LYS A 203 7.27 -28.55 -2.60
C LYS A 203 5.86 -29.00 -2.26
N GLN A 204 4.89 -28.10 -2.43
CA GLN A 204 3.46 -28.41 -2.41
C GLN A 204 2.87 -28.19 -3.80
N VAL A 205 2.15 -29.15 -4.29
CA VAL A 205 1.45 -29.08 -5.58
C VAL A 205 -0.05 -29.15 -5.33
N TRP A 206 -0.74 -28.09 -5.69
CA TRP A 206 -2.17 -27.93 -5.51
C TRP A 206 -2.92 -28.05 -6.84
N THR A 207 -3.96 -28.83 -6.84
CA THR A 207 -4.97 -28.91 -7.90
C THR A 207 -6.36 -28.71 -7.29
N ASN A 208 -7.39 -28.67 -8.13
CA ASN A 208 -8.77 -28.64 -7.63
C ASN A 208 -9.16 -29.91 -6.87
N GLU A 209 -8.50 -31.02 -7.15
CA GLU A 209 -8.87 -32.34 -6.61
C GLU A 209 -7.99 -32.77 -5.43
N TYR A 210 -6.69 -32.49 -5.49
CA TYR A 210 -5.72 -32.97 -4.52
C TYR A 210 -4.59 -31.99 -4.22
N VAL A 211 -3.89 -32.28 -3.13
CA VAL A 211 -2.65 -31.62 -2.69
C VAL A 211 -1.59 -32.68 -2.51
N GLU A 212 -0.45 -32.51 -3.17
CA GLU A 212 0.73 -33.36 -3.01
C GLU A 212 1.85 -32.60 -2.31
N ILE A 213 2.52 -33.27 -1.37
CA ILE A 213 3.64 -32.72 -0.61
C ILE A 213 4.89 -33.55 -0.87
N TYR A 214 5.95 -32.84 -1.27
CA TYR A 214 7.25 -33.45 -1.56
C TYR A 214 8.33 -32.87 -0.63
N LYS A 215 9.25 -33.74 -0.19
CA LYS A 215 10.50 -33.37 0.47
C LYS A 215 11.68 -33.87 -0.38
N GLY A 216 12.38 -32.94 -1.01
CA GLY A 216 13.31 -33.26 -2.09
C GLY A 216 12.54 -33.83 -3.30
N THR A 217 12.86 -35.06 -3.69
CA THR A 217 12.21 -35.79 -4.79
C THR A 217 11.12 -36.76 -4.31
N GLU A 218 11.01 -36.98 -3.01
CA GLU A 218 10.10 -37.97 -2.40
C GLU A 218 8.71 -37.38 -2.17
N LEU A 219 7.67 -38.08 -2.61
CA LEU A 219 6.27 -37.78 -2.29
C LEU A 219 5.98 -38.24 -0.86
N THR A 220 5.81 -37.29 0.06
CA THR A 220 5.56 -37.57 1.48
C THR A 220 4.08 -37.62 1.84
N GLY A 221 3.21 -37.06 1.00
CA GLY A 221 1.77 -37.09 1.26
C GLY A 221 0.95 -36.64 0.06
N ARG A 222 -0.23 -37.27 -0.10
CA ARG A 222 -1.26 -36.86 -1.05
C ARG A 222 -2.62 -36.81 -0.34
N TYR A 223 -3.27 -35.65 -0.41
CA TYR A 223 -4.52 -35.38 0.30
C TYR A 223 -5.57 -34.87 -0.67
N LYS A 224 -6.83 -35.21 -0.44
CA LYS A 224 -7.95 -34.67 -1.22
C LYS A 224 -8.14 -33.19 -0.90
N ASN A 225 -8.30 -32.37 -1.93
CA ASN A 225 -8.69 -30.97 -1.76
C ASN A 225 -10.20 -30.89 -1.54
N LYS A 226 -10.62 -30.76 -0.28
CA LYS A 226 -12.04 -30.76 0.11
C LYS A 226 -12.81 -29.52 -0.32
N TYR A 227 -12.10 -28.46 -0.72
CA TYR A 227 -12.73 -27.21 -1.17
C TYR A 227 -13.03 -27.21 -2.68
N GLY A 228 -12.40 -28.10 -3.46
CA GLY A 228 -12.59 -28.21 -4.91
C GLY A 228 -12.10 -26.96 -5.69
N VAL A 229 -11.26 -26.14 -5.07
CA VAL A 229 -10.60 -24.97 -5.66
C VAL A 229 -9.18 -24.84 -5.14
N ILE A 230 -8.27 -24.31 -5.94
CA ILE A 230 -6.91 -24.00 -5.51
C ILE A 230 -7.00 -22.78 -4.58
N PRO A 231 -6.56 -22.88 -3.29
CA PRO A 231 -6.77 -21.82 -2.29
C PRO A 231 -5.71 -20.71 -2.36
N PHE A 232 -5.26 -20.37 -3.56
CA PHE A 232 -4.29 -19.32 -3.81
C PHE A 232 -4.84 -18.32 -4.81
N PHE A 233 -4.76 -17.04 -4.47
CA PHE A 233 -5.20 -15.95 -5.32
C PHE A 233 -4.02 -15.09 -5.73
N HIS A 234 -3.91 -14.83 -7.04
CA HIS A 234 -2.96 -13.90 -7.60
C HIS A 234 -3.55 -12.49 -7.63
N CYS A 235 -2.83 -11.54 -7.07
CA CYS A 235 -3.16 -10.13 -7.22
C CYS A 235 -1.99 -9.41 -7.87
N LYS A 236 -2.21 -8.89 -9.07
CA LYS A 236 -1.25 -8.07 -9.79
C LYS A 236 -1.27 -6.64 -9.26
N ASN A 237 -0.14 -5.96 -9.32
CA ASN A 237 -0.06 -4.55 -8.95
C ASN A 237 -0.70 -3.66 -10.02
N LEU A 238 -0.18 -3.74 -11.25
CA LEU A 238 -0.77 -3.15 -12.43
C LEU A 238 -0.83 -4.23 -13.52
N GLU A 239 -1.94 -4.30 -14.24
CA GLU A 239 -2.12 -5.27 -15.30
C GLU A 239 -1.67 -4.71 -16.64
N LEU A 240 -0.93 -5.53 -17.40
CA LEU A 240 -0.56 -5.23 -18.78
C LEU A 240 -1.08 -6.33 -19.69
N THR A 241 -1.67 -5.90 -20.82
CA THR A 241 -2.18 -6.83 -21.83
C THR A 241 -1.06 -7.74 -22.34
N GLY A 242 -1.30 -9.04 -22.37
CA GLY A 242 -0.35 -10.05 -22.84
C GLY A 242 0.71 -10.48 -21.82
N ARG A 243 0.70 -9.98 -20.58
CA ARG A 243 1.58 -10.44 -19.50
C ARG A 243 0.84 -11.28 -18.49
N ASN A 244 1.46 -12.40 -18.08
CA ASN A 244 0.92 -13.27 -17.03
C ASN A 244 1.09 -12.64 -15.63
N PHE A 245 2.14 -11.86 -15.44
CA PHE A 245 2.53 -11.22 -14.18
C PHE A 245 2.35 -9.71 -14.25
N GLY A 246 2.15 -9.09 -13.09
CA GLY A 246 1.92 -7.67 -12.96
C GLY A 246 3.17 -6.81 -13.15
N LEU A 247 2.97 -5.52 -13.34
CA LEU A 247 4.04 -4.52 -13.40
C LEU A 247 4.32 -3.98 -12.00
N SER A 248 5.60 -3.96 -11.62
CA SER A 248 6.08 -3.36 -10.37
C SER A 248 6.00 -1.83 -10.42
N ASP A 249 5.77 -1.19 -9.27
CA ASP A 249 5.93 0.27 -9.15
C ASP A 249 7.38 0.71 -9.29
N LEU A 250 8.33 -0.20 -9.14
CA LEU A 250 9.77 0.07 -9.22
C LEU A 250 10.38 -0.10 -10.61
N GLU A 251 9.62 -0.62 -11.59
CA GLU A 251 10.15 -0.94 -12.93
C GLU A 251 10.89 0.24 -13.55
N ASP A 252 10.26 1.40 -13.60
CA ASP A 252 10.79 2.61 -14.21
C ASP A 252 11.61 3.47 -13.24
N LEU A 253 11.47 3.22 -11.92
CA LEU A 253 12.16 3.99 -10.89
C LEU A 253 13.58 3.50 -10.60
N ILE A 254 13.84 2.19 -10.74
CA ILE A 254 15.14 1.60 -10.45
C ILE A 254 16.27 2.23 -11.28
N PRO A 255 16.16 2.36 -12.61
CA PRO A 255 17.22 2.98 -13.41
C PRO A 255 17.50 4.43 -13.01
N LEU A 256 16.45 5.21 -12.73
CA LEU A 256 16.58 6.60 -12.29
C LEU A 256 17.19 6.71 -10.90
N ASN A 257 16.78 5.83 -9.97
CA ASN A 257 17.34 5.81 -8.63
C ASN A 257 18.82 5.40 -8.65
N MET A 258 19.20 4.50 -9.55
CA MET A 258 20.60 4.12 -9.71
C MET A 258 21.43 5.27 -10.25
N GLU A 259 20.95 5.98 -11.28
CA GLU A 259 21.62 7.17 -11.83
C GLU A 259 21.77 8.27 -10.76
N LEU A 260 20.72 8.49 -9.96
CA LEU A 260 20.78 9.43 -8.82
C LEU A 260 21.89 9.06 -7.82
N ASN A 261 22.04 7.78 -7.51
CA ASN A 261 23.06 7.29 -6.60
C ASN A 261 24.48 7.43 -7.19
N LEU A 262 24.67 7.02 -8.45
CA LEU A 262 25.95 7.16 -9.17
C LEU A 262 26.41 8.63 -9.20
N LYS A 263 25.53 9.54 -9.59
CA LYS A 263 25.88 10.98 -9.61
C LYS A 263 26.10 11.57 -8.23
N SER A 264 25.39 11.05 -7.21
CA SER A 264 25.63 11.48 -5.83
C SER A 264 27.01 10.98 -5.31
N SER A 265 27.42 9.79 -5.72
CA SER A 265 28.76 9.23 -5.43
C SER A 265 29.86 10.04 -6.14
N ASP A 266 29.67 10.36 -7.43
CA ASP A 266 30.59 11.21 -8.18
C ASP A 266 30.78 12.57 -7.49
N ILE A 267 29.71 13.22 -7.04
CA ILE A 267 29.80 14.49 -6.30
C ILE A 267 30.53 14.29 -4.96
N SER A 268 30.27 13.20 -4.24
CA SER A 268 30.95 12.90 -2.99
C SER A 268 32.46 12.82 -3.18
N GLU A 269 32.92 12.13 -4.22
CA GLU A 269 34.36 12.06 -4.57
C GLU A 269 34.95 13.42 -4.94
N ILE A 270 34.23 14.23 -5.73
CA ILE A 270 34.69 15.57 -6.06
C ILE A 270 34.84 16.41 -4.79
N ILE A 271 33.90 16.33 -3.87
CA ILE A 271 33.95 17.06 -2.59
C ILE A 271 35.14 16.57 -1.74
N GLU A 272 35.37 15.27 -1.68
CA GLU A 272 36.51 14.67 -0.96
C GLU A 272 37.84 15.13 -1.55
N TYR A 273 37.96 15.12 -2.89
CA TYR A 273 39.13 15.61 -3.59
C TYR A 273 39.40 17.10 -3.35
N HIS A 274 38.34 17.92 -3.37
CA HIS A 274 38.46 19.35 -3.06
C HIS A 274 38.82 19.62 -1.60
N SER A 275 38.40 18.77 -0.69
CA SER A 275 38.72 18.90 0.75
C SER A 275 40.18 18.57 1.06
N ALA A 276 40.84 17.77 0.23
CA ALA A 276 42.24 17.39 0.37
C ALA A 276 43.04 17.67 -0.94
N PRO A 277 43.12 18.93 -1.41
CA PRO A 277 43.74 19.26 -2.68
C PRO A 277 45.19 18.81 -2.74
N VAL A 278 45.60 18.33 -3.92
CA VAL A 278 47.01 18.01 -4.18
C VAL A 278 47.80 19.32 -4.24
N THR A 279 48.78 19.46 -3.36
CA THR A 279 49.67 20.61 -3.37
C THR A 279 50.89 20.28 -4.22
N VAL A 280 51.15 21.09 -5.21
CA VAL A 280 52.31 20.97 -6.11
C VAL A 280 53.31 22.05 -5.73
N VAL A 281 54.58 21.64 -5.61
CA VAL A 281 55.68 22.54 -5.32
C VAL A 281 56.61 22.58 -6.54
N TYR A 282 56.75 23.73 -7.15
CA TYR A 282 57.65 23.96 -8.29
C TYR A 282 58.97 24.54 -7.79
N GLY A 283 60.07 24.22 -8.47
CA GLY A 283 61.36 24.86 -8.24
C GLY A 283 62.13 24.38 -7.02
N ALA A 284 61.66 23.31 -6.36
CA ALA A 284 62.37 22.74 -5.20
C ALA A 284 62.54 21.22 -5.35
N ARG A 285 63.78 20.70 -5.13
CA ARG A 285 64.03 19.28 -4.89
C ARG A 285 63.82 19.00 -3.39
N ILE A 286 62.62 18.62 -3.03
CA ILE A 286 62.27 18.41 -1.64
C ILE A 286 62.00 16.92 -1.44
N GLY A 287 62.52 16.38 -0.31
CA GLY A 287 62.14 15.04 0.13
C GLY A 287 60.65 14.96 0.50
N GLN A 288 60.28 14.04 1.33
CA GLN A 288 58.86 13.88 1.72
C GLN A 288 58.35 15.11 2.50
N LEU A 289 57.38 15.82 1.91
CA LEU A 289 56.63 16.86 2.60
C LEU A 289 55.36 16.23 3.19
N GLU A 290 55.20 16.27 4.49
CA GLU A 290 54.00 15.81 5.14
C GLU A 290 52.94 16.93 5.18
N LYS A 291 51.77 16.65 4.65
CA LYS A 291 50.61 17.54 4.71
C LYS A 291 49.76 17.17 5.95
N GLY A 292 49.43 18.14 6.77
CA GLY A 292 48.56 17.92 7.95
C GLY A 292 48.18 19.24 8.61
N ALA A 293 47.11 19.22 9.42
CA ALA A 293 46.75 20.35 10.25
C ALA A 293 47.91 20.68 11.18
N ASN A 294 48.32 21.95 11.23
CA ASN A 294 49.46 22.46 12.01
C ASN A 294 50.86 22.06 11.50
N LYS A 295 51.02 21.60 10.26
CA LYS A 295 52.34 21.39 9.65
C LYS A 295 52.73 22.58 8.80
N VAL A 296 53.91 23.17 9.11
CA VAL A 296 54.46 24.33 8.39
C VAL A 296 55.63 23.83 7.54
N TRP A 297 55.61 24.14 6.24
CA TRP A 297 56.73 23.87 5.33
C TRP A 297 57.69 25.06 5.35
N GLY A 298 58.82 24.89 6.02
CA GLY A 298 59.90 25.88 6.08
C GLY A 298 61.10 25.46 5.21
N GLY A 299 61.96 26.46 4.85
CA GLY A 299 63.20 26.19 4.11
C GLY A 299 63.05 26.03 2.61
N LEU A 300 61.93 26.46 2.02
CA LEU A 300 61.74 26.48 0.56
C LEU A 300 62.67 27.52 -0.09
N PRO A 301 63.28 27.25 -1.30
CA PRO A 301 64.02 28.22 -2.06
C PRO A 301 63.15 29.47 -2.40
N LYS A 302 63.79 30.63 -2.57
CA LYS A 302 63.04 31.88 -2.84
C LYS A 302 62.17 31.84 -4.11
N ASP A 303 62.54 31.01 -5.07
CA ASP A 303 61.84 30.84 -6.34
C ASP A 303 60.84 29.66 -6.34
N ALA A 304 60.67 29.01 -5.20
CA ALA A 304 59.74 27.92 -5.11
C ALA A 304 58.28 28.46 -5.07
N LYS A 305 57.46 27.91 -5.94
CA LYS A 305 56.02 28.22 -6.05
C LYS A 305 55.25 27.02 -5.49
N VAL A 306 54.38 27.28 -4.51
CA VAL A 306 53.48 26.30 -3.93
C VAL A 306 52.06 26.59 -4.42
N GLU A 307 51.47 25.66 -5.11
CA GLU A 307 50.08 25.81 -5.61
C GLU A 307 49.28 24.58 -5.23
N ASN A 308 48.05 24.80 -4.80
CA ASN A 308 47.06 23.74 -4.72
C ASN A 308 46.45 23.55 -6.09
N LEU A 309 46.44 22.31 -6.60
CA LEU A 309 45.71 21.97 -7.80
C LEU A 309 44.21 22.06 -7.49
N SER A 310 43.58 23.16 -7.87
CA SER A 310 42.13 23.30 -7.81
C SER A 310 41.55 22.86 -9.15
N LEU A 311 40.81 21.79 -9.14
CA LEU A 311 39.95 21.44 -10.26
C LEU A 311 38.70 22.32 -10.16
N ASN A 312 38.58 23.31 -11.08
CA ASN A 312 37.36 24.09 -11.24
C ASN A 312 36.30 23.23 -11.91
N SER A 313 35.79 22.21 -11.21
CA SER A 313 34.64 21.45 -11.69
C SER A 313 33.35 22.21 -11.38
N ASP A 314 32.50 22.37 -12.38
CA ASP A 314 31.17 22.98 -12.20
C ASP A 314 30.24 22.02 -11.44
N LEU A 315 30.31 22.08 -10.10
CA LEU A 315 29.41 21.35 -9.22
C LEU A 315 27.94 21.75 -9.37
N GLN A 316 27.68 22.96 -9.93
CA GLN A 316 26.31 23.40 -10.12
C GLN A 316 25.61 22.61 -11.22
N ALA A 317 26.25 22.36 -12.35
CA ALA A 317 25.71 21.52 -13.42
C ALA A 317 25.39 20.09 -12.94
N SER A 318 26.25 19.52 -12.10
CA SER A 318 26.00 18.20 -11.50
C SER A 318 24.83 18.20 -10.54
N LYS A 319 24.65 19.25 -9.73
CA LYS A 319 23.49 19.40 -8.84
C LYS A 319 22.19 19.60 -9.60
N ASP A 320 22.23 20.40 -10.68
CA ASP A 320 21.07 20.64 -11.52
C ASP A 320 20.64 19.36 -12.24
N TYR A 321 21.59 18.55 -12.71
CA TYR A 321 21.32 17.23 -13.28
C TYR A 321 20.69 16.28 -12.26
N ILE A 322 21.23 16.16 -11.05
CA ILE A 322 20.64 15.36 -9.97
C ILE A 322 19.21 15.81 -9.66
N THR A 323 18.97 17.12 -9.65
CA THR A 323 17.64 17.68 -9.44
C THR A 323 16.69 17.28 -10.57
N SER A 324 17.15 17.33 -11.83
CA SER A 324 16.37 16.89 -12.99
C SER A 324 16.01 15.40 -12.92
N VAL A 325 16.98 14.52 -12.59
CA VAL A 325 16.72 13.08 -12.41
C VAL A 325 15.69 12.85 -11.29
N LYS A 326 15.80 13.57 -10.18
CA LYS A 326 14.85 13.48 -9.08
C LYS A 326 13.44 13.93 -9.51
N MET A 327 13.33 15.04 -10.25
CA MET A 327 12.04 15.49 -10.79
C MET A 327 11.43 14.44 -11.73
N ALA A 328 12.21 13.85 -12.62
CA ALA A 328 11.76 12.77 -13.49
C ALA A 328 11.24 11.55 -12.69
N MET A 329 11.88 11.20 -11.56
CA MET A 329 11.37 10.14 -10.68
C MET A 329 9.98 10.48 -10.12
N HIS A 330 9.75 11.72 -9.71
CA HIS A 330 8.45 12.18 -9.20
C HIS A 330 7.37 12.18 -10.30
N GLU A 331 7.72 12.63 -11.50
CA GLU A 331 6.81 12.67 -12.66
C GLU A 331 6.42 11.25 -13.11
N ILE A 332 7.40 10.37 -13.33
CA ILE A 332 7.18 8.99 -13.78
C ILE A 332 6.51 8.16 -12.70
N GLY A 333 6.92 8.33 -11.44
CA GLY A 333 6.31 7.65 -10.31
C GLY A 333 4.90 8.15 -9.98
N GLY A 334 4.53 9.35 -10.46
CA GLY A 334 3.24 9.97 -10.13
C GLY A 334 3.10 10.36 -8.66
N VAL A 335 4.21 10.53 -7.92
CA VAL A 335 4.22 10.91 -6.50
C VAL A 335 4.76 12.33 -6.38
N PRO A 336 3.94 13.33 -6.11
CA PRO A 336 4.40 14.71 -5.95
C PRO A 336 5.40 14.86 -4.80
N GLU A 337 6.36 15.80 -4.91
CA GLU A 337 7.34 16.06 -3.85
C GLU A 337 6.67 16.39 -2.51
N GLY A 338 5.56 17.14 -2.52
CA GLY A 338 4.75 17.44 -1.34
C GLY A 338 4.20 16.21 -0.63
N ALA A 339 3.89 15.14 -1.38
CA ALA A 339 3.45 13.86 -0.80
C ALA A 339 4.54 13.18 0.03
N LEU A 340 5.83 13.44 -0.26
CA LEU A 340 6.98 12.92 0.50
C LEU A 340 7.44 13.86 1.62
N GLY A 341 6.68 14.93 1.91
CA GLY A 341 6.96 15.84 3.04
C GLY A 341 7.93 16.98 2.72
N LYS A 342 8.17 17.28 1.44
CA LYS A 342 8.90 18.50 1.10
C LYS A 342 7.99 19.72 1.24
N ASP A 343 8.38 20.66 2.09
CA ASP A 343 7.64 21.89 2.34
C ASP A 343 7.48 22.69 1.02
N GLN A 344 6.33 22.59 0.42
CA GLN A 344 5.81 23.66 -0.41
C GLN A 344 5.21 24.67 0.57
N ALA A 345 5.54 25.95 0.39
CA ALA A 345 4.98 27.01 1.20
C ALA A 345 3.44 26.97 1.12
N ILE A 346 2.84 26.28 2.09
CA ILE A 346 1.40 25.97 2.14
C ILE A 346 0.59 27.22 2.49
N SER A 347 1.27 28.30 2.90
CA SER A 347 0.62 29.47 3.51
C SER A 347 -0.45 30.17 2.65
N ASN A 348 -0.55 29.88 1.33
CA ASN A 348 -1.57 30.47 0.45
C ASN A 348 -2.15 29.48 -0.59
N THR A 349 -1.91 28.17 -0.45
CA THR A 349 -2.43 27.19 -1.41
C THR A 349 -3.81 26.72 -0.96
N SER A 350 -4.84 26.92 -1.78
CA SER A 350 -6.19 26.43 -1.46
C SER A 350 -6.19 24.90 -1.40
N GLY A 351 -7.07 24.31 -0.57
CA GLY A 351 -7.22 22.87 -0.46
C GLY A 351 -7.46 22.19 -1.83
N VAL A 352 -8.16 22.88 -2.74
CA VAL A 352 -8.39 22.42 -4.13
C VAL A 352 -7.09 22.34 -4.94
N ALA A 353 -6.21 23.33 -4.83
CA ALA A 353 -4.93 23.31 -5.53
C ALA A 353 -4.03 22.17 -5.02
N LEU A 354 -4.06 21.87 -3.71
CA LEU A 354 -3.35 20.74 -3.14
C LEU A 354 -3.91 19.40 -3.66
N GLN A 355 -5.24 19.28 -3.76
CA GLN A 355 -5.88 18.08 -4.34
C GLN A 355 -5.50 17.87 -5.81
N LEU A 356 -5.47 18.94 -6.60
CA LEU A 356 -5.02 18.88 -8.01
C LEU A 356 -3.57 18.41 -8.13
N THR A 357 -2.70 18.81 -7.22
CA THR A 357 -1.30 18.36 -7.21
C THR A 357 -1.19 16.86 -6.92
N MET A 358 -2.11 16.30 -6.14
CA MET A 358 -2.14 14.88 -5.79
C MET A 358 -2.85 14.00 -6.83
N LEU A 359 -3.47 14.59 -7.86
CA LEU A 359 -4.28 13.86 -8.83
C LEU A 359 -3.56 12.68 -9.51
N PRO A 360 -2.29 12.80 -9.98
CA PRO A 360 -1.60 11.67 -10.60
C PRO A 360 -1.43 10.47 -9.65
N LEU A 361 -1.17 10.74 -8.37
CA LEU A 361 -1.09 9.71 -7.34
C LEU A 361 -2.44 9.04 -7.12
N ILE A 362 -3.51 9.83 -7.04
CA ILE A 362 -4.87 9.34 -6.82
C ILE A 362 -5.30 8.42 -7.96
N GLU A 363 -5.14 8.84 -9.21
CA GLU A 363 -5.50 8.05 -10.40
C GLU A 363 -4.76 6.71 -10.43
N ARG A 364 -3.46 6.71 -10.12
CA ARG A 364 -2.68 5.47 -10.01
C ARG A 364 -3.20 4.56 -8.90
N ILE A 365 -3.55 5.11 -7.74
CA ILE A 365 -4.09 4.36 -6.62
C ILE A 365 -5.47 3.78 -6.94
N GLU A 366 -6.33 4.51 -7.64
CA GLU A 366 -7.65 4.02 -8.05
C GLU A 366 -7.55 2.82 -9.00
N GLN A 367 -6.63 2.86 -9.97
CA GLN A 367 -6.33 1.70 -10.83
C GLN A 367 -5.89 0.48 -10.01
N LYS A 368 -5.00 0.68 -9.04
CA LYS A 368 -4.54 -0.39 -8.14
C LYS A 368 -5.66 -0.91 -7.26
N ARG A 369 -6.51 -0.04 -6.72
CA ARG A 369 -7.67 -0.40 -5.89
C ARG A 369 -8.70 -1.23 -6.65
N ALA A 370 -8.91 -0.97 -7.94
CA ALA A 370 -9.81 -1.77 -8.76
C ALA A 370 -9.36 -3.24 -8.85
N ILE A 371 -8.06 -3.48 -9.10
CA ILE A 371 -7.47 -4.82 -9.15
C ILE A 371 -7.50 -5.48 -7.76
N THR A 372 -7.11 -4.74 -6.73
CA THR A 372 -7.07 -5.20 -5.33
C THR A 372 -8.47 -5.56 -4.83
N SER A 373 -9.48 -4.76 -5.14
CA SER A 373 -10.88 -5.04 -4.80
C SER A 373 -11.32 -6.40 -5.33
N ARG A 374 -11.03 -6.68 -6.60
CA ARG A 374 -11.36 -7.97 -7.21
C ARG A 374 -10.69 -9.14 -6.50
N CYS A 375 -9.41 -9.00 -6.15
CA CYS A 375 -8.67 -10.02 -5.41
C CYS A 375 -9.28 -10.26 -4.02
N LEU A 376 -9.52 -9.21 -3.26
CA LEU A 376 -10.11 -9.30 -1.91
C LEU A 376 -11.52 -9.91 -1.96
N GLN A 377 -12.32 -9.59 -2.97
CA GLN A 377 -13.62 -10.22 -3.18
C GLN A 377 -13.50 -11.74 -3.36
N LEU A 378 -12.51 -12.22 -4.11
CA LEU A 378 -12.28 -13.65 -4.32
C LEU A 378 -11.80 -14.34 -3.04
N ILE A 379 -10.94 -13.68 -2.26
CA ILE A 379 -10.49 -14.15 -0.94
C ILE A 379 -11.69 -14.30 -0.02
N ASN A 380 -12.56 -13.29 0.09
CA ASN A 380 -13.77 -13.34 0.91
C ASN A 380 -14.70 -14.50 0.48
N LYS A 381 -14.87 -14.72 -0.83
CA LYS A 381 -15.65 -15.86 -1.32
C LYS A 381 -15.11 -17.20 -0.84
N LEU A 382 -13.78 -17.35 -0.82
CA LEU A 382 -13.18 -18.59 -0.33
C LEU A 382 -13.27 -18.70 1.20
N ILE A 383 -13.13 -17.61 1.94
CA ILE A 383 -13.35 -17.58 3.39
C ILE A 383 -14.77 -18.08 3.71
N ILE A 384 -15.78 -17.54 3.04
CA ILE A 384 -17.17 -17.99 3.19
C ILE A 384 -17.30 -19.48 2.87
N LYS A 385 -16.73 -19.93 1.72
CA LYS A 385 -16.79 -21.34 1.31
C LYS A 385 -16.15 -22.26 2.34
N ILE A 386 -15.00 -21.89 2.89
CA ILE A 386 -14.32 -22.65 3.94
C ILE A 386 -15.19 -22.67 5.20
N GLY A 387 -15.71 -21.52 5.62
CA GLY A 387 -16.60 -21.40 6.78
C GLY A 387 -17.81 -22.34 6.68
N LEU A 388 -18.40 -22.46 5.50
CA LEU A 388 -19.51 -23.37 5.23
C LEU A 388 -19.10 -24.85 5.27
N VAL A 389 -17.97 -25.19 4.66
CA VAL A 389 -17.47 -26.59 4.60
C VAL A 389 -17.02 -27.09 5.96
N GLU A 390 -16.39 -26.21 6.76
CA GLU A 390 -15.91 -26.55 8.11
C GLU A 390 -16.99 -26.36 9.20
N GLY A 391 -18.18 -25.85 8.85
CA GLY A 391 -19.27 -25.62 9.78
C GLY A 391 -18.97 -24.55 10.83
N LEU A 392 -18.22 -23.50 10.43
CA LEU A 392 -17.94 -22.32 11.26
C LEU A 392 -19.06 -21.27 11.14
N ILE A 393 -19.79 -21.29 10.04
CA ILE A 393 -20.97 -20.44 9.84
C ILE A 393 -22.16 -21.27 10.26
N ASP A 394 -22.81 -20.86 11.34
CA ASP A 394 -24.06 -21.46 11.79
C ASP A 394 -25.20 -20.91 10.94
N SER A 395 -25.53 -21.64 9.88
CA SER A 395 -26.60 -21.21 8.98
C SER A 395 -27.51 -22.38 8.64
N ASP A 396 -28.78 -22.15 8.75
CA ASP A 396 -29.80 -23.01 8.12
C ASP A 396 -29.75 -22.82 6.58
N LEU A 397 -28.54 -23.17 6.04
CA LEU A 397 -28.20 -23.05 4.62
C LEU A 397 -28.94 -24.08 3.75
N SER A 398 -29.86 -24.83 4.31
CA SER A 398 -30.74 -25.70 3.52
C SER A 398 -31.48 -24.90 2.44
N LYS A 399 -31.78 -23.62 2.71
CA LYS A 399 -32.37 -22.67 1.77
C LYS A 399 -31.43 -22.24 0.64
N TRP A 400 -30.11 -22.37 0.80
CA TRP A 400 -29.09 -21.85 -0.12
C TRP A 400 -28.45 -22.93 -1.00
N LYS A 401 -28.77 -24.22 -0.77
CA LYS A 401 -28.06 -25.37 -1.37
C LYS A 401 -28.48 -25.73 -2.79
N ASN A 402 -29.62 -25.28 -3.29
CA ASN A 402 -30.22 -25.87 -4.50
C ASN A 402 -30.32 -24.97 -5.73
N GLY A 403 -29.33 -24.11 -5.99
CA GLY A 403 -29.30 -23.34 -7.26
C GLY A 403 -30.23 -22.14 -7.30
N ASP A 404 -30.91 -21.81 -6.23
CA ASP A 404 -31.72 -20.62 -6.09
C ASP A 404 -30.85 -19.35 -6.16
N ARG A 405 -31.44 -18.24 -6.56
CA ARG A 405 -30.78 -16.91 -6.67
C ARG A 405 -29.95 -16.54 -5.45
N TYR A 406 -30.35 -17.00 -4.28
CA TYR A 406 -29.72 -16.77 -2.99
C TYR A 406 -28.29 -17.32 -2.87
N ALA A 407 -27.96 -18.49 -3.42
CA ALA A 407 -26.63 -19.07 -3.34
C ALA A 407 -25.54 -18.18 -3.98
N LYS A 408 -25.90 -17.44 -5.05
CA LYS A 408 -25.01 -16.47 -5.70
C LYS A 408 -24.84 -15.23 -4.83
N ASP A 409 -25.90 -14.79 -4.16
CA ASP A 409 -25.90 -13.58 -3.33
C ASP A 409 -25.05 -13.75 -2.06
N LEU A 410 -24.99 -14.98 -1.52
CA LEU A 410 -24.16 -15.33 -0.36
C LEU A 410 -22.68 -14.98 -0.54
N TYR A 411 -22.16 -15.09 -1.76
CA TYR A 411 -20.76 -14.82 -2.09
C TYR A 411 -20.51 -13.40 -2.63
N GLN A 412 -21.56 -12.62 -2.86
CA GLN A 412 -21.41 -11.25 -3.36
C GLN A 412 -20.96 -10.33 -2.24
N ASN A 413 -19.81 -9.74 -2.43
CA ASN A 413 -19.26 -8.75 -1.52
C ASN A 413 -18.63 -7.61 -2.32
N GLU A 414 -18.68 -6.41 -1.76
CA GLU A 414 -18.07 -5.20 -2.28
C GLU A 414 -17.00 -4.74 -1.30
N ILE A 415 -15.86 -4.31 -1.83
CA ILE A 415 -14.76 -3.78 -1.02
C ILE A 415 -14.79 -2.26 -1.13
N ILE A 416 -14.82 -1.59 0.01
CA ILE A 416 -14.82 -0.13 0.12
C ILE A 416 -13.50 0.29 0.74
N PHE A 417 -12.78 1.17 0.05
CA PHE A 417 -11.56 1.80 0.55
C PHE A 417 -11.87 3.21 1.05
N GLU A 418 -11.28 3.58 2.18
CA GLU A 418 -11.38 4.94 2.66
C GLU A 418 -10.47 5.88 1.87
N ASP A 419 -10.91 7.13 1.74
CA ASP A 419 -10.10 8.21 1.19
C ASP A 419 -8.92 8.55 2.11
N ASN A 420 -7.73 8.66 1.53
CA ASN A 420 -6.51 9.01 2.26
C ASN A 420 -6.17 10.51 2.19
N LEU A 421 -6.91 11.29 1.40
CA LEU A 421 -6.70 12.73 1.37
C LEU A 421 -7.18 13.37 2.68
N PRO A 422 -6.40 14.30 3.23
CA PRO A 422 -6.88 15.13 4.34
C PRO A 422 -8.11 15.91 3.83
N LYS A 423 -9.28 15.61 4.39
CA LYS A 423 -10.47 16.42 4.17
C LYS A 423 -10.41 17.61 5.13
N ASP A 424 -10.65 18.81 4.63
CA ASP A 424 -10.84 19.95 5.50
C ASP A 424 -12.15 19.74 6.27
N LYS A 425 -12.02 19.44 7.56
CA LYS A 425 -13.18 19.17 8.42
C LYS A 425 -14.17 20.33 8.45
N MET A 426 -13.69 21.56 8.27
CA MET A 426 -14.58 22.71 8.22
C MET A 426 -15.44 22.72 6.95
N VAL A 427 -14.83 22.46 5.80
CA VAL A 427 -15.54 22.35 4.53
C VAL A 427 -16.53 21.17 4.56
N GLU A 428 -16.12 20.02 5.13
CA GLU A 428 -16.98 18.84 5.27
C GLU A 428 -18.21 19.12 6.15
N VAL A 429 -18.01 19.78 7.30
CA VAL A 429 -19.11 20.18 8.19
C VAL A 429 -20.04 21.19 7.51
N GLN A 430 -19.50 22.17 6.77
CA GLN A 430 -20.33 23.14 6.02
C GLN A 430 -21.13 22.46 4.90
N THR A 431 -20.52 21.54 4.18
CA THR A 431 -21.19 20.77 3.12
C THR A 431 -22.32 19.92 3.69
N LEU A 432 -22.06 19.18 4.78
CA LEU A 432 -23.08 18.39 5.49
C LEU A 432 -24.20 19.27 6.04
N GLN A 433 -23.89 20.46 6.56
CA GLN A 433 -24.91 21.40 7.03
C GLN A 433 -25.81 21.85 5.87
N LEU A 434 -25.26 22.10 4.69
CA LEU A 434 -26.01 22.42 3.48
C LEU A 434 -26.86 21.23 3.00
N GLU A 435 -26.29 20.03 2.92
CA GLU A 435 -27.00 18.82 2.54
C GLU A 435 -28.18 18.51 3.48
N MET A 436 -27.98 18.67 4.79
CA MET A 436 -29.04 18.52 5.79
C MET A 436 -30.14 19.58 5.62
N LYS A 437 -29.79 20.85 5.34
CA LYS A 437 -30.75 21.92 5.07
C LYS A 437 -31.59 21.65 3.80
N LEU A 438 -30.98 21.00 2.81
CA LEU A 438 -31.65 20.60 1.56
C LEU A 438 -32.42 19.27 1.66
N GLY A 439 -32.36 18.59 2.80
CA GLY A 439 -32.98 17.27 3.00
C GLY A 439 -32.29 16.12 2.25
N LEU A 440 -31.04 16.31 1.83
CA LEU A 440 -30.25 15.31 1.11
C LEU A 440 -29.48 14.35 2.03
N ALA A 441 -29.25 14.73 3.28
CA ALA A 441 -28.62 13.91 4.30
C ALA A 441 -29.39 14.02 5.62
N ASP A 442 -29.44 12.93 6.37
CA ASP A 442 -30.01 12.91 7.73
C ASP A 442 -28.90 13.04 8.80
N ARG A 443 -29.30 13.13 10.08
CA ARG A 443 -28.38 13.27 11.21
C ARG A 443 -27.48 12.04 11.39
N GLU A 444 -27.99 10.87 11.10
CA GLU A 444 -27.26 9.61 11.22
C GLU A 444 -26.16 9.53 10.15
N GLU A 445 -26.48 9.84 8.91
CA GLU A 445 -25.53 9.88 7.81
C GLU A 445 -24.45 10.95 8.02
N ALA A 446 -24.84 12.14 8.50
CA ALA A 446 -23.90 13.21 8.81
C ALA A 446 -22.90 12.78 9.90
N MET A 447 -23.34 12.10 10.95
CA MET A 447 -22.45 11.57 11.99
C MET A 447 -21.54 10.47 11.47
N LYS A 448 -22.05 9.60 10.60
CA LYS A 448 -21.28 8.54 9.93
C LYS A 448 -20.14 9.12 9.10
N ARG A 449 -20.42 10.13 8.28
CA ARG A 449 -19.43 10.82 7.43
C ARG A 449 -18.38 11.56 8.28
N LEU A 450 -18.76 12.12 9.44
CA LEU A 450 -17.84 12.76 10.39
C LEU A 450 -17.05 11.77 11.25
N GLY A 451 -17.20 10.46 11.02
CA GLY A 451 -16.42 9.41 11.71
C GLY A 451 -16.78 9.24 13.19
N LYS A 452 -18.01 9.57 13.59
CA LYS A 452 -18.49 9.35 14.97
C LYS A 452 -18.81 7.86 15.17
N GLN A 453 -18.40 7.33 16.33
CA GLN A 453 -18.72 5.97 16.76
C GLN A 453 -20.02 5.96 17.60
N ASP A 454 -20.65 4.80 17.72
CA ASP A 454 -21.87 4.59 18.54
C ASP A 454 -23.00 5.60 18.24
N ILE A 455 -23.28 5.75 16.95
CA ILE A 455 -24.15 6.81 16.42
C ILE A 455 -25.54 6.80 17.06
N GLN A 456 -26.14 5.62 17.25
CA GLN A 456 -27.48 5.49 17.85
C GLN A 456 -27.51 5.92 19.32
N GLN A 457 -26.48 5.55 20.09
CA GLN A 457 -26.36 5.98 21.47
C GLN A 457 -26.12 7.50 21.56
N ARG A 458 -25.26 8.00 20.68
CA ARG A 458 -24.92 9.43 20.64
C ARG A 458 -26.09 10.32 20.18
N LEU A 459 -26.94 9.83 19.29
CA LEU A 459 -28.17 10.52 18.91
C LEU A 459 -29.14 10.62 20.10
N LYS A 460 -29.29 9.54 20.88
CA LYS A 460 -30.10 9.55 22.11
C LYS A 460 -29.56 10.54 23.14
N GLU A 461 -28.24 10.51 23.39
CA GLU A 461 -27.58 11.44 24.31
C GLU A 461 -27.79 12.90 23.89
N ILE A 462 -27.70 13.21 22.58
CA ILE A 462 -27.94 14.57 22.05
C ILE A 462 -29.41 14.97 22.19
N ASP A 463 -30.34 14.05 21.96
CA ASP A 463 -31.76 14.36 22.07
C ASP A 463 -32.16 14.53 23.57
N GLU A 464 -31.58 13.73 24.50
CA GLU A 464 -31.73 13.92 25.94
C GLU A 464 -31.11 15.24 26.43
N ASP A 465 -29.93 15.62 25.94
CA ASP A 465 -29.29 16.89 26.25
C ASP A 465 -30.09 18.09 25.71
N ARG A 466 -30.67 17.94 24.53
CA ARG A 466 -31.54 18.94 23.90
C ARG A 466 -32.84 19.17 24.69
N GLU A 467 -33.38 18.12 25.29
CA GLU A 467 -34.54 18.22 26.17
C GLU A 467 -34.20 18.84 27.53
N SER A 468 -33.01 18.54 28.04
CA SER A 468 -32.54 19.00 29.34
C SER A 468 -32.04 20.45 29.34
N HIS A 469 -31.40 20.86 28.24
CA HIS A 469 -30.76 22.17 28.07
C HIS A 469 -31.17 22.85 26.75
N PRO A 470 -32.46 23.12 26.54
CA PRO A 470 -32.96 23.65 25.27
C PRO A 470 -32.35 25.03 24.92
N GLU A 471 -31.96 25.81 25.88
CA GLU A 471 -31.33 27.13 25.71
C GLU A 471 -29.99 27.08 24.94
N ILE A 472 -29.22 25.98 25.09
CA ILE A 472 -27.96 25.78 24.37
C ILE A 472 -28.22 25.58 22.86
N TYR A 473 -29.35 25.02 22.52
CA TYR A 473 -29.77 24.73 21.15
C TYR A 473 -30.64 25.85 20.54
N GLY A 474 -30.79 26.98 21.25
CA GLY A 474 -31.63 28.09 20.81
C GLY A 474 -33.12 27.76 20.81
N LEU A 475 -33.54 26.87 21.68
CA LEU A 475 -34.92 26.43 21.84
C LEU A 475 -35.49 26.96 23.16
N GLU A 476 -36.80 27.18 23.20
CA GLU A 476 -37.56 27.50 24.40
C GLU A 476 -38.76 26.56 24.49
N ARG A 477 -39.22 26.27 25.71
CA ARG A 477 -40.46 25.49 25.87
C ARG A 477 -41.65 26.42 25.70
N ASP A 478 -42.56 26.07 24.82
CA ASP A 478 -43.83 26.78 24.67
C ASP A 478 -44.65 26.61 25.95
N GLU A 479 -45.16 27.71 26.52
CA GLU A 479 -45.89 27.72 27.78
C GLU A 479 -47.27 27.03 27.68
N GLU A 480 -47.88 26.98 26.46
CA GLU A 480 -49.21 26.40 26.27
C GLU A 480 -49.16 24.91 25.87
N THR A 481 -48.16 24.51 25.05
CA THR A 481 -48.09 23.16 24.47
C THR A 481 -47.01 22.29 25.14
N GLY A 482 -46.04 22.91 25.84
CA GLY A 482 -44.89 22.23 26.45
C GLY A 482 -43.84 21.74 25.44
N GLU A 483 -44.05 21.99 24.15
CA GLU A 483 -43.14 21.58 23.07
C GLU A 483 -41.94 22.53 22.96
N LEU A 484 -40.81 21.99 22.45
CA LEU A 484 -39.60 22.76 22.20
C LEU A 484 -39.75 23.56 20.90
N VAL A 485 -39.79 24.89 20.97
CA VAL A 485 -39.89 25.81 19.84
C VAL A 485 -38.64 26.67 19.73
N ALA A 486 -38.33 27.16 18.53
CA ALA A 486 -37.18 28.04 18.32
C ALA A 486 -37.37 29.35 19.11
N SER A 487 -36.37 29.72 19.94
CA SER A 487 -36.46 30.93 20.75
C SER A 487 -36.55 32.20 19.88
N GLY A 488 -37.20 33.23 20.40
CA GLY A 488 -37.38 34.49 19.69
C GLY A 488 -36.08 35.14 19.22
N LYS A 489 -34.95 34.88 19.93
CA LYS A 489 -33.62 35.29 19.50
C LYS A 489 -33.11 34.48 18.32
N ALA A 490 -33.32 33.16 18.30
CA ALA A 490 -32.95 32.29 17.19
C ALA A 490 -33.76 32.61 15.92
N LYS A 491 -35.07 32.87 16.02
CA LYS A 491 -35.88 33.31 14.89
C LYS A 491 -35.39 34.63 14.28
N ASN A 492 -34.94 35.60 15.10
CA ASN A 492 -34.38 36.86 14.63
C ASN A 492 -33.03 36.71 13.93
N LEU A 493 -32.17 35.76 14.37
CA LEU A 493 -30.90 35.45 13.72
C LEU A 493 -31.11 34.73 12.37
N MET A 494 -32.01 33.75 12.31
CA MET A 494 -32.40 33.10 11.03
C MET A 494 -33.01 34.10 10.03
N ASN A 495 -33.83 35.03 10.47
CA ASN A 495 -34.39 36.05 9.59
C ASN A 495 -33.38 37.10 9.12
N ARG A 496 -32.32 37.38 9.89
CA ARG A 496 -31.19 38.21 9.46
C ARG A 496 -30.32 37.50 8.42
N GLU A 497 -29.97 36.25 8.61
CA GLU A 497 -29.21 35.46 7.62
C GLU A 497 -29.95 35.32 6.28
N VAL A 498 -31.25 35.16 6.32
CA VAL A 498 -32.10 35.12 5.09
C VAL A 498 -32.19 36.50 4.43
N GLY A 499 -32.18 37.57 5.22
CA GLY A 499 -32.18 38.95 4.71
C GLY A 499 -30.86 39.36 4.08
N GLU A 500 -29.72 39.01 4.70
CA GLU A 500 -28.39 39.30 4.18
C GLU A 500 -28.07 38.48 2.92
N ASN A 501 -28.48 37.21 2.84
CA ASN A 501 -28.36 36.41 1.62
C ASN A 501 -29.20 36.93 0.44
N LYS A 502 -30.37 37.54 0.69
CA LYS A 502 -31.14 38.23 -0.37
C LYS A 502 -30.44 39.50 -0.82
N ALA A 503 -29.93 40.31 0.09
CA ALA A 503 -29.18 41.52 -0.25
C ALA A 503 -27.87 41.25 -0.99
N GLY A 504 -27.17 40.13 -0.66
CA GLY A 504 -25.96 39.70 -1.34
C GLY A 504 -26.22 39.21 -2.77
N ASN A 505 -27.31 38.47 -3.01
CA ASN A 505 -27.69 38.02 -4.33
C ASN A 505 -28.18 39.15 -5.23
N ASP A 506 -28.94 40.12 -4.70
CA ASP A 506 -29.38 41.27 -5.49
C ASP A 506 -28.20 42.20 -5.87
N ALA A 507 -27.15 42.28 -5.05
CA ALA A 507 -25.93 43.01 -5.36
C ALA A 507 -25.08 42.33 -6.45
N GLN A 508 -25.02 40.99 -6.50
CA GLN A 508 -24.32 40.27 -7.55
C GLN A 508 -25.05 40.25 -8.89
N VAL A 509 -26.40 40.27 -8.89
CA VAL A 509 -27.19 40.33 -10.13
C VAL A 509 -27.11 41.71 -10.76
N ASN A 510 -26.98 42.81 -10.00
CA ASN A 510 -26.88 44.16 -10.55
C ASN A 510 -25.45 44.56 -10.97
N ALA A 511 -24.41 43.82 -10.61
CA ALA A 511 -23.02 44.06 -11.07
C ALA A 511 -22.70 43.45 -12.44
N GLY A 512 -23.58 42.66 -13.02
CA GLY A 512 -23.37 41.90 -14.26
C GLY A 512 -23.80 42.57 -15.58
N TYR A 513 -24.41 43.76 -15.57
CA TYR A 513 -24.87 44.43 -16.79
C TYR A 513 -24.44 45.90 -16.86
N THR A 514 -23.18 46.15 -17.12
CA THR A 514 -22.72 47.40 -17.71
C THR A 514 -22.07 47.10 -19.06
N ASN A 515 -22.86 47.34 -20.11
CA ASN A 515 -22.43 47.35 -21.50
C ASN A 515 -21.30 48.38 -21.69
N SER A 516 -20.12 47.96 -22.07
CA SER A 516 -19.12 48.82 -22.70
C SER A 516 -19.16 48.62 -24.21
N PRO A 517 -19.27 49.70 -25.00
CA PRO A 517 -19.36 49.60 -26.45
C PRO A 517 -18.01 49.27 -27.05
N ILE A 518 -17.99 48.26 -27.91
CA ILE A 518 -16.86 47.88 -28.79
C ILE A 518 -16.59 49.01 -29.78
N LYS A 519 -15.46 49.68 -29.65
CA LYS A 519 -14.92 50.53 -30.75
C LYS A 519 -14.32 49.64 -31.82
N GLN A 520 -14.95 49.62 -32.98
CA GLN A 520 -14.35 49.18 -34.24
C GLN A 520 -13.20 50.13 -34.58
N GLN A 521 -11.98 49.61 -34.70
CA GLN A 521 -10.89 50.27 -35.42
C GLN A 521 -10.85 49.70 -36.85
N GLU A 522 -11.16 50.58 -37.79
CA GLU A 522 -10.94 50.39 -39.21
C GLU A 522 -9.43 50.31 -39.48
N THR A 523 -9.04 49.28 -40.19
CA THR A 523 -7.70 49.20 -40.83
C THR A 523 -7.78 49.85 -42.20
N ASN A 524 -7.01 50.90 -42.42
CA ASN A 524 -6.62 51.41 -43.72
C ASN A 524 -5.11 51.30 -43.90
N SER A 525 -4.77 50.78 -45.08
CA SER A 525 -3.47 50.67 -45.80
C SER A 525 -2.51 49.61 -45.33
#